data_cf1740a2079db93375e3bf05288e784a
#
_entry.id   cf1740a2079db93375e3bf05288e784a
#
_cell.length_a   1.000
_cell.length_b   1.000
_cell.length_c   1.000
_cell.angle_alpha   90.00
_cell.angle_beta   90.00
_cell.angle_gamma   90.00
#
_symmetry.space_group_name_H-M   'P 1'
#
loop_
_entity.id
_entity.type
_entity.pdbx_description
1 polymer ?
#
loop_
_entity_poly.entity_id
_entity_poly.type
_entity_poly.pdbx_seq_one_letter_code
_entity_poly.pdbx_strand_id
1 'polypeptide(L)'
;MDWDKGYSARYYISILDKTTLRDIDRIELTGGSIKRTSSDLRESADLDCVDYNTNQEQYIRVWLDAKQGGESSHTPLFTGIATSPGRDINGRYVTNTLECYSLLKIAQDILLPRGWYAPAEMSGESLLRTLLAPVRTNISISENAPSLSQAIIAEDGENNLSMIDKILDAMNWRMKLDGYGNIIIGPEAYTLDQRDESIIVRELSGRFGALDNDILEPSLTITYDWFGCPNVFRAVMDESAAVARDELESSIYSIPNRGREIWQEETDCQLNDNETLAEYAFRRLKELQRVSTNISYDRRYMPDIYPSDIVELNYPAQNIQGSYYILSQSINLGYNAKTSEEVIEI
;
A
#
# COMPACT_ATOMS: atom_id res chain seq x y z
N MET A 1 17.45 16.46 9.94
CA MET A 1 16.38 16.29 10.92
C MET A 1 16.33 14.83 11.33
N ASP A 2 16.22 14.54 12.60
CA ASP A 2 16.19 13.17 13.17
C ASP A 2 14.74 12.78 13.44
N TRP A 3 14.18 11.91 12.59
CA TRP A 3 12.78 11.48 12.66
C TRP A 3 12.50 10.55 13.86
N ASP A 4 13.53 10.05 14.52
CA ASP A 4 13.39 9.23 15.74
C ASP A 4 13.06 10.08 16.97
N LYS A 5 13.20 11.40 16.87
CA LYS A 5 12.93 12.36 17.94
C LYS A 5 11.66 13.18 17.65
N GLY A 6 11.09 13.77 18.72
CA GLY A 6 9.95 14.65 18.62
C GLY A 6 10.20 15.88 17.74
N TYR A 7 9.22 16.26 16.96
CA TYR A 7 9.24 17.46 16.11
C TYR A 7 7.89 18.18 16.16
N SER A 8 7.87 19.45 15.85
CA SER A 8 6.63 20.19 15.61
C SER A 8 6.22 20.07 14.13
N ALA A 9 4.95 19.79 13.87
CA ALA A 9 4.42 19.60 12.54
C ALA A 9 3.40 20.69 12.19
N ARG A 10 3.43 21.15 10.94
CA ARG A 10 2.38 21.96 10.31
C ARG A 10 2.05 21.36 8.95
N TYR A 11 0.76 21.20 8.67
CA TYR A 11 0.27 20.66 7.41
C TYR A 11 -0.43 21.73 6.60
N TYR A 12 -0.34 21.64 5.27
CA TYR A 12 -1.09 22.47 4.36
C TYR A 12 -1.30 21.79 3.00
N ILE A 13 -2.21 22.31 2.21
CA ILE A 13 -2.51 21.86 0.86
C ILE A 13 -1.96 22.88 -0.13
N SER A 14 -1.22 22.43 -1.14
CA SER A 14 -0.97 23.18 -2.36
C SER A 14 -1.97 22.79 -3.43
N ILE A 15 -2.52 23.79 -4.13
CA ILE A 15 -3.22 23.59 -5.40
C ILE A 15 -2.17 23.50 -6.50
N LEU A 16 -2.33 22.51 -7.39
CA LEU A 16 -1.37 22.25 -8.45
C LEU A 16 -1.90 22.66 -9.82
N ASP A 17 -0.97 23.10 -10.66
CA ASP A 17 -1.22 23.16 -12.11
C ASP A 17 -1.44 21.74 -12.67
N LYS A 18 -2.57 21.53 -13.36
CA LYS A 18 -2.98 20.19 -13.85
C LYS A 18 -2.03 19.56 -14.87
N THR A 19 -1.18 20.37 -15.51
CA THR A 19 -0.28 19.92 -16.57
C THR A 19 1.13 19.69 -16.05
N THR A 20 1.62 20.58 -15.20
CA THR A 20 3.01 20.57 -14.74
C THR A 20 3.18 20.05 -13.32
N LEU A 21 2.08 19.85 -12.59
CA LEU A 21 2.03 19.46 -11.16
C LEU A 21 2.85 20.41 -10.25
N ARG A 22 3.04 21.66 -10.69
CA ARG A 22 3.69 22.70 -9.89
C ARG A 22 2.67 23.37 -8.96
N ASP A 23 3.14 23.75 -7.77
CA ASP A 23 2.33 24.46 -6.80
C ASP A 23 1.99 25.86 -7.33
N ILE A 24 0.70 26.23 -7.34
CA ILE A 24 0.19 27.53 -7.80
C ILE A 24 -0.51 28.32 -6.70
N ASP A 25 -1.04 27.65 -5.68
CA ASP A 25 -1.71 28.29 -4.54
C ASP A 25 -1.57 27.43 -3.29
N ARG A 26 -1.86 28.00 -2.12
CA ARG A 26 -1.76 27.36 -0.83
C ARG A 26 -3.02 27.54 -0.02
N ILE A 27 -3.52 26.45 0.57
CA ILE A 27 -4.71 26.40 1.41
C ILE A 27 -4.34 25.85 2.78
N GLU A 28 -4.94 26.39 3.84
CA GLU A 28 -4.74 25.91 5.21
C GLU A 28 -5.52 24.62 5.45
N LEU A 29 -4.81 23.59 5.90
CA LEU A 29 -5.38 22.33 6.34
C LEU A 29 -5.76 22.44 7.82
N THR A 30 -6.97 22.03 8.18
CA THR A 30 -7.45 22.01 9.57
C THR A 30 -7.47 20.63 10.19
N GLY A 31 -7.46 19.58 9.37
CA GLY A 31 -7.42 18.18 9.80
C GLY A 31 -7.49 17.22 8.63
N GLY A 32 -7.61 15.94 8.93
CA GLY A 32 -7.77 14.89 7.93
C GLY A 32 -6.85 13.71 8.12
N SER A 33 -6.84 12.83 7.12
CA SER A 33 -5.97 11.66 7.09
C SER A 33 -5.56 11.30 5.66
N ILE A 34 -4.40 10.67 5.53
CA ILE A 34 -3.93 10.05 4.29
C ILE A 34 -3.86 8.56 4.53
N LYS A 35 -4.53 7.78 3.69
CA LYS A 35 -4.48 6.32 3.70
C LYS A 35 -3.59 5.84 2.58
N ARG A 36 -2.75 4.86 2.87
CA ARG A 36 -1.86 4.19 1.91
C ARG A 36 -2.08 2.69 1.97
N THR A 37 -2.09 2.04 0.83
CA THR A 37 -2.27 0.59 0.67
C THR A 37 -1.31 0.06 -0.39
N SER A 38 -1.18 -1.25 -0.48
CA SER A 38 -0.37 -1.91 -1.51
C SER A 38 -1.11 -2.14 -2.83
N SER A 39 -2.44 -1.94 -2.88
CA SER A 39 -3.30 -2.23 -4.03
C SER A 39 -4.18 -1.05 -4.44
N ASP A 40 -4.94 -1.20 -5.50
CA ASP A 40 -5.89 -0.23 -6.04
C ASP A 40 -5.25 1.15 -6.29
N LEU A 41 -5.85 2.20 -5.78
CA LEU A 41 -5.36 3.57 -5.92
C LEU A 41 -4.09 3.89 -5.12
N ARG A 42 -3.58 2.97 -4.32
CA ARG A 42 -2.42 3.06 -3.42
C ARG A 42 -2.53 4.15 -2.36
N GLU A 43 -3.04 5.31 -2.72
CA GLU A 43 -3.20 6.42 -1.78
C GLU A 43 -4.55 7.10 -1.97
N SER A 44 -5.18 7.46 -0.85
CA SER A 44 -6.34 8.34 -0.76
C SER A 44 -6.18 9.30 0.41
N ALA A 45 -6.91 10.41 0.40
CA ALA A 45 -6.91 11.34 1.51
C ALA A 45 -8.30 11.91 1.75
N ASP A 46 -8.66 11.99 3.04
CA ASP A 46 -9.83 12.72 3.53
C ASP A 46 -9.30 13.96 4.25
N LEU A 47 -9.58 15.17 3.73
CA LEU A 47 -8.97 16.41 4.19
C LEU A 47 -10.02 17.44 4.60
N ASP A 48 -9.77 18.11 5.72
CA ASP A 48 -10.55 19.26 6.17
C ASP A 48 -9.74 20.55 5.95
N CYS A 49 -10.33 21.53 5.28
CA CYS A 49 -9.65 22.79 4.97
C CYS A 49 -10.60 23.99 4.93
N VAL A 50 -10.00 25.16 4.89
CA VAL A 50 -10.72 26.43 4.71
C VAL A 50 -10.43 26.99 3.32
N ASP A 51 -11.34 27.83 2.81
CA ASP A 51 -11.14 28.60 1.57
C ASP A 51 -10.88 27.79 0.28
N TYR A 52 -11.41 26.57 0.22
CA TYR A 52 -11.32 25.72 -0.96
C TYR A 52 -12.36 26.11 -2.02
N ASN A 53 -11.92 26.18 -3.30
CA ASN A 53 -12.84 26.41 -4.41
C ASN A 53 -13.48 25.12 -4.88
N THR A 54 -14.74 24.89 -4.49
CA THR A 54 -15.52 23.69 -4.82
C THR A 54 -16.12 23.67 -6.24
N ASN A 55 -15.92 24.74 -7.04
CA ASN A 55 -16.57 24.87 -8.36
C ASN A 55 -15.83 24.15 -9.49
N GLN A 56 -14.68 23.57 -9.21
CA GLN A 56 -13.90 22.83 -10.21
C GLN A 56 -13.06 21.74 -9.53
N GLU A 57 -12.84 20.66 -10.27
CA GLU A 57 -11.88 19.64 -9.87
C GLU A 57 -10.47 20.25 -9.79
N GLN A 58 -9.73 19.94 -8.73
CA GLN A 58 -8.38 20.45 -8.50
C GLN A 58 -7.41 19.33 -8.22
N TYR A 59 -6.18 19.49 -8.70
CA TYR A 59 -5.04 18.65 -8.33
C TYR A 59 -4.40 19.29 -7.10
N ILE A 60 -4.07 18.46 -6.13
CA ILE A 60 -3.57 18.91 -4.83
C ILE A 60 -2.31 18.17 -4.40
N ARG A 61 -1.54 18.80 -3.52
CA ARG A 61 -0.46 18.16 -2.78
C ARG A 61 -0.55 18.53 -1.31
N VAL A 62 -0.47 17.53 -0.43
CA VAL A 62 -0.40 17.74 1.02
C VAL A 62 1.07 17.79 1.43
N TRP A 63 1.41 18.79 2.19
CA TRP A 63 2.76 19.05 2.69
C TRP A 63 2.83 18.94 4.22
N LEU A 64 3.96 18.45 4.69
CA LEU A 64 4.40 18.50 6.08
C LEU A 64 5.60 19.45 6.19
N ASP A 65 5.43 20.54 6.94
CA ASP A 65 6.53 21.37 7.46
C ASP A 65 6.87 20.89 8.87
N ALA A 66 7.99 20.21 9.03
CA ALA A 66 8.46 19.71 10.31
C ALA A 66 9.65 20.56 10.83
N LYS A 67 9.69 20.83 12.14
CA LYS A 67 10.77 21.58 12.77
C LYS A 67 11.26 20.89 14.04
N GLN A 68 12.58 20.81 14.19
CA GLN A 68 13.26 20.16 15.32
C GLN A 68 14.60 20.84 15.61
N GLY A 69 14.79 21.39 16.81
CA GLY A 69 16.09 21.88 17.26
C GLY A 69 16.79 22.91 16.34
N GLY A 70 16.04 23.68 15.55
CA GLY A 70 16.58 24.65 14.56
C GLY A 70 16.68 24.09 13.14
N GLU A 71 16.53 22.80 12.93
CA GLU A 71 16.38 22.17 11.60
C GLU A 71 14.92 22.21 11.14
N SER A 72 14.72 22.24 9.83
CA SER A 72 13.39 22.15 9.22
C SER A 72 13.40 21.18 8.04
N SER A 73 12.31 20.44 7.89
CA SER A 73 12.05 19.59 6.73
C SER A 73 10.74 20.00 6.09
N HIS A 74 10.73 19.98 4.76
CA HIS A 74 9.57 20.24 3.93
C HIS A 74 9.30 19.01 3.08
N THR A 75 8.31 18.19 3.49
CA THR A 75 8.10 16.85 2.97
C THR A 75 6.72 16.75 2.34
N PRO A 76 6.59 16.33 1.07
CA PRO A 76 5.30 16.02 0.47
C PRO A 76 4.78 14.70 1.06
N LEU A 77 3.50 14.68 1.40
CA LEU A 77 2.87 13.49 1.96
C LEU A 77 1.96 12.77 0.96
N PHE A 78 1.30 13.53 0.09
CA PHE A 78 0.31 13.02 -0.85
C PHE A 78 0.21 13.96 -2.04
N THR A 79 0.01 13.41 -3.23
CA THR A 79 -0.34 14.15 -4.45
C THR A 79 -1.47 13.43 -5.17
N GLY A 80 -2.56 14.16 -5.46
CA GLY A 80 -3.73 13.53 -6.07
C GLY A 80 -4.76 14.54 -6.57
N ILE A 81 -5.97 14.06 -6.75
CA ILE A 81 -7.11 14.78 -7.31
C ILE A 81 -8.20 14.85 -6.24
N ALA A 82 -8.71 16.04 -5.96
CA ALA A 82 -9.88 16.25 -5.11
C ALA A 82 -11.14 15.97 -5.95
N THR A 83 -11.80 14.84 -5.69
CA THR A 83 -12.90 14.31 -6.50
C THR A 83 -14.28 14.66 -5.95
N SER A 84 -14.40 14.80 -4.63
CA SER A 84 -15.68 15.01 -3.96
C SER A 84 -15.57 16.11 -2.90
N PRO A 85 -15.48 17.39 -3.30
CA PRO A 85 -15.43 18.47 -2.33
C PRO A 85 -16.80 18.70 -1.70
N GLY A 86 -16.86 18.60 -0.36
CA GLY A 86 -17.99 19.00 0.46
C GLY A 86 -17.82 20.39 1.05
N ARG A 87 -18.91 21.04 1.46
CA ARG A 87 -18.90 22.34 2.11
C ARG A 87 -19.92 22.39 3.23
N ASP A 88 -19.42 22.52 4.45
CA ASP A 88 -20.23 22.68 5.64
C ASP A 88 -20.29 24.14 6.07
N ILE A 89 -21.50 24.68 6.25
CA ILE A 89 -21.71 26.05 6.63
C ILE A 89 -22.40 26.07 8.00
N ASN A 90 -21.71 26.59 9.01
CA ASN A 90 -22.25 26.78 10.36
C ASN A 90 -22.16 28.25 10.75
N GLY A 91 -23.22 29.00 10.47
CA GLY A 91 -23.27 30.43 10.68
C GLY A 91 -22.24 31.17 9.79
N ARG A 92 -21.18 31.69 10.41
CA ARG A 92 -20.09 32.38 9.70
C ARG A 92 -18.89 31.49 9.40
N TYR A 93 -18.89 30.29 9.95
CA TYR A 93 -17.79 29.33 9.75
C TYR A 93 -18.11 28.44 8.56
N VAL A 94 -17.13 28.32 7.68
CA VAL A 94 -17.20 27.45 6.50
C VAL A 94 -16.00 26.52 6.57
N THR A 95 -16.28 25.22 6.59
CA THR A 95 -15.27 24.16 6.45
C THR A 95 -15.52 23.40 5.15
N ASN A 96 -14.46 23.02 4.47
CA ASN A 96 -14.57 22.18 3.29
C ASN A 96 -13.95 20.82 3.63
N THR A 97 -14.64 19.75 3.24
CA THR A 97 -14.18 18.38 3.32
C THR A 97 -13.83 17.92 1.91
N LEU A 98 -12.67 17.32 1.72
CA LEU A 98 -12.18 16.85 0.43
C LEU A 98 -11.94 15.36 0.51
N GLU A 99 -12.60 14.60 -0.34
CA GLU A 99 -12.22 13.24 -0.65
C GLU A 99 -11.27 13.27 -1.85
N CYS A 100 -10.08 12.73 -1.68
CA CYS A 100 -9.01 12.83 -2.67
C CYS A 100 -8.44 11.45 -2.97
N TYR A 101 -8.11 11.22 -4.23
CA TYR A 101 -7.47 10.00 -4.69
C TYR A 101 -6.15 10.31 -5.38
N SER A 102 -5.23 9.36 -5.35
CA SER A 102 -3.94 9.49 -6.03
C SER A 102 -4.11 9.74 -7.53
N LEU A 103 -3.03 10.13 -8.21
CA LEU A 103 -3.04 10.33 -9.67
C LEU A 103 -3.36 9.04 -10.45
N LEU A 104 -3.29 7.85 -9.81
CA LEU A 104 -3.73 6.58 -10.41
C LEU A 104 -5.23 6.56 -10.73
N LYS A 105 -6.02 7.46 -10.12
CA LYS A 105 -7.43 7.65 -10.49
C LYS A 105 -7.60 7.88 -11.99
N ILE A 106 -6.66 8.55 -12.65
CA ILE A 106 -6.66 8.76 -14.11
C ILE A 106 -6.59 7.42 -14.86
N ALA A 107 -5.76 6.47 -14.39
CA ALA A 107 -5.70 5.13 -14.98
C ALA A 107 -6.95 4.31 -14.67
N GLN A 108 -7.55 4.46 -13.50
CA GLN A 108 -8.81 3.81 -13.14
C GLN A 108 -9.99 4.29 -14.00
N ASP A 109 -10.02 5.56 -14.38
CA ASP A 109 -11.10 6.12 -15.20
C ASP A 109 -11.04 5.75 -16.68
N ILE A 110 -9.95 5.12 -17.13
CA ILE A 110 -9.77 4.70 -18.53
C ILE A 110 -10.11 3.22 -18.65
N LEU A 111 -11.18 2.93 -19.35
CA LEU A 111 -11.58 1.56 -19.68
C LEU A 111 -10.73 1.00 -20.81
N LEU A 112 -10.38 -0.26 -20.72
CA LEU A 112 -9.72 -1.00 -21.77
C LEU A 112 -10.68 -1.26 -22.95
N PRO A 113 -10.19 -1.25 -24.19
CA PRO A 113 -11.00 -1.67 -25.33
C PRO A 113 -11.46 -3.12 -25.17
N ARG A 114 -12.68 -3.41 -25.62
CA ARG A 114 -13.23 -4.77 -25.58
C ARG A 114 -12.32 -5.75 -26.33
N GLY A 115 -12.00 -6.87 -25.69
CA GLY A 115 -11.09 -7.88 -26.24
C GLY A 115 -9.61 -7.49 -26.15
N TRP A 116 -9.26 -6.49 -25.34
CA TRP A 116 -7.88 -6.18 -25.05
C TRP A 116 -7.20 -7.33 -24.29
N TYR A 117 -5.95 -7.61 -24.62
CA TYR A 117 -5.15 -8.59 -23.89
C TYR A 117 -3.67 -8.21 -23.90
N ALA A 118 -2.94 -8.65 -22.88
CA ALA A 118 -1.50 -8.62 -22.82
C ALA A 118 -0.97 -9.98 -23.30
N PRO A 119 -0.21 -10.04 -24.43
CA PRO A 119 0.32 -11.32 -24.93
C PRO A 119 1.35 -11.92 -23.98
N ALA A 120 1.46 -13.26 -23.96
CA ALA A 120 2.60 -13.95 -23.36
C ALA A 120 3.91 -13.46 -23.95
N GLU A 121 5.00 -13.55 -23.19
CA GLU A 121 6.36 -13.12 -23.55
C GLU A 121 6.52 -11.60 -23.78
N MET A 122 5.45 -10.81 -23.61
CA MET A 122 5.55 -9.36 -23.71
C MET A 122 6.24 -8.79 -22.46
N SER A 123 7.12 -7.82 -22.66
CA SER A 123 7.81 -7.11 -21.57
C SER A 123 6.82 -6.44 -20.63
N GLY A 124 6.87 -6.79 -19.34
CA GLY A 124 6.06 -6.17 -18.30
C GLY A 124 6.29 -4.66 -18.20
N GLU A 125 7.56 -4.20 -18.35
CA GLU A 125 7.88 -2.77 -18.37
C GLU A 125 7.14 -2.03 -19.49
N SER A 126 7.13 -2.58 -20.71
CA SER A 126 6.49 -1.95 -21.87
C SER A 126 4.96 -1.84 -21.67
N LEU A 127 4.34 -2.88 -21.12
CA LEU A 127 2.91 -2.89 -20.79
C LEU A 127 2.57 -1.84 -19.74
N LEU A 128 3.30 -1.83 -18.62
CA LEU A 128 3.10 -0.89 -17.52
C LEU A 128 3.26 0.56 -17.99
N ARG A 129 4.29 0.87 -18.77
CA ARG A 129 4.48 2.22 -19.33
C ARG A 129 3.34 2.62 -20.25
N THR A 130 2.79 1.69 -21.04
CA THR A 130 1.66 1.96 -21.95
C THR A 130 0.39 2.27 -21.16
N LEU A 131 0.06 1.46 -20.15
CA LEU A 131 -1.15 1.63 -19.35
C LEU A 131 -1.08 2.85 -18.42
N LEU A 132 0.12 3.20 -17.93
CA LEU A 132 0.37 4.36 -17.07
C LEU A 132 0.61 5.67 -17.84
N ALA A 133 0.81 5.65 -19.15
CA ALA A 133 1.11 6.85 -19.94
C ALA A 133 0.12 8.03 -19.73
N PRO A 134 -1.19 7.81 -19.53
CA PRO A 134 -2.13 8.90 -19.26
C PRO A 134 -1.92 9.62 -17.93
N VAL A 135 -1.28 9.00 -16.93
CA VAL A 135 -1.15 9.53 -15.55
C VAL A 135 -0.23 10.76 -15.47
N ARG A 136 0.65 10.97 -16.45
CA ARG A 136 1.50 12.17 -16.60
C ARG A 136 2.36 12.51 -15.37
N THR A 137 2.87 11.50 -14.68
CA THR A 137 3.84 11.62 -13.59
C THR A 137 5.14 10.92 -13.94
N ASN A 138 6.16 11.09 -13.10
CA ASN A 138 7.40 10.33 -13.27
C ASN A 138 7.16 8.86 -12.93
N ILE A 139 7.61 7.96 -13.80
CA ILE A 139 7.50 6.51 -13.64
C ILE A 139 8.90 5.92 -13.63
N SER A 140 9.31 5.42 -12.48
CA SER A 140 10.54 4.67 -12.28
C SER A 140 10.21 3.19 -12.20
N ILE A 141 10.78 2.40 -13.10
CA ILE A 141 10.63 0.95 -13.12
C ILE A 141 12.02 0.36 -12.93
N SER A 142 12.16 -0.57 -11.98
CA SER A 142 13.42 -1.26 -11.72
C SER A 142 13.91 -2.01 -12.96
N GLU A 143 15.22 -2.13 -13.09
CA GLU A 143 15.83 -2.91 -14.19
C GLU A 143 15.39 -4.38 -14.13
N ASN A 144 15.37 -5.03 -15.29
CA ASN A 144 15.05 -6.44 -15.45
C ASN A 144 13.61 -6.84 -15.11
N ALA A 145 12.63 -5.97 -15.42
CA ALA A 145 11.22 -6.37 -15.34
C ALA A 145 10.98 -7.63 -16.18
N PRO A 146 10.38 -8.70 -15.59
CA PRO A 146 10.14 -9.94 -16.30
C PRO A 146 9.13 -9.75 -17.44
N SER A 147 9.15 -10.65 -18.40
CA SER A 147 8.08 -10.81 -19.37
C SER A 147 6.96 -11.65 -18.78
N LEU A 148 5.73 -11.47 -19.28
CA LEU A 148 4.61 -12.28 -18.84
C LEU A 148 4.81 -13.75 -19.24
N SER A 149 4.63 -14.68 -18.31
CA SER A 149 4.68 -16.12 -18.57
C SER A 149 3.48 -16.60 -19.39
N GLN A 150 2.33 -15.95 -19.24
CA GLN A 150 1.07 -16.25 -19.93
C GLN A 150 0.38 -14.96 -20.37
N ALA A 151 -0.54 -15.08 -21.35
CA ALA A 151 -1.36 -13.96 -21.76
C ALA A 151 -2.38 -13.61 -20.65
N ILE A 152 -2.58 -12.31 -20.41
CA ILE A 152 -3.61 -11.81 -19.50
C ILE A 152 -4.72 -11.18 -20.35
N ILE A 153 -5.95 -11.66 -20.19
CA ILE A 153 -7.12 -11.18 -20.94
C ILE A 153 -7.91 -10.22 -20.06
N ALA A 154 -8.27 -9.07 -20.62
CA ALA A 154 -9.12 -8.11 -19.94
C ALA A 154 -10.59 -8.57 -19.94
N GLU A 155 -11.24 -8.40 -18.81
CA GLU A 155 -12.69 -8.59 -18.69
C GLU A 155 -13.46 -7.42 -19.32
N ASP A 156 -14.72 -7.64 -19.66
CA ASP A 156 -15.58 -6.57 -20.21
C ASP A 156 -15.78 -5.46 -19.14
N GLY A 157 -15.36 -4.25 -19.48
CA GLY A 157 -15.46 -3.10 -18.58
C GLY A 157 -14.26 -2.92 -17.62
N GLU A 158 -13.22 -3.71 -17.79
CA GLU A 158 -11.99 -3.55 -17.02
C GLU A 158 -11.24 -2.26 -17.38
N ASN A 159 -10.57 -1.66 -16.39
CA ASN A 159 -9.83 -0.42 -16.55
C ASN A 159 -8.31 -0.63 -16.55
N ASN A 160 -7.56 0.42 -16.91
CA ASN A 160 -6.10 0.35 -16.94
C ASN A 160 -5.50 -0.02 -15.58
N LEU A 161 -6.03 0.49 -14.47
CA LEU A 161 -5.46 0.25 -13.14
C LEU A 161 -5.61 -1.21 -12.73
N SER A 162 -6.80 -1.80 -12.92
CA SER A 162 -7.01 -3.24 -12.64
C SER A 162 -6.08 -4.12 -13.47
N MET A 163 -5.84 -3.75 -14.73
CA MET A 163 -4.91 -4.49 -15.57
C MET A 163 -3.45 -4.32 -15.12
N ILE A 164 -3.07 -3.13 -14.66
CA ILE A 164 -1.75 -2.89 -14.05
C ILE A 164 -1.56 -3.81 -12.85
N ASP A 165 -2.56 -3.93 -11.97
CA ASP A 165 -2.50 -4.81 -10.80
C ASP A 165 -2.31 -6.27 -11.21
N LYS A 166 -3.09 -6.78 -12.18
CA LYS A 166 -2.91 -8.13 -12.73
C LYS A 166 -1.50 -8.38 -13.29
N ILE A 167 -0.92 -7.39 -13.98
CA ILE A 167 0.43 -7.49 -14.52
C ILE A 167 1.47 -7.50 -13.41
N LEU A 168 1.32 -6.66 -12.39
CA LEU A 168 2.21 -6.63 -11.24
C LEU A 168 2.17 -7.95 -10.46
N ASP A 169 0.97 -8.48 -10.22
CA ASP A 169 0.79 -9.78 -9.56
C ASP A 169 1.45 -10.92 -10.37
N ALA A 170 1.25 -10.95 -11.70
CA ALA A 170 1.86 -11.93 -12.58
C ALA A 170 3.39 -11.89 -12.59
N MET A 171 3.98 -10.72 -12.32
CA MET A 171 5.44 -10.53 -12.24
C MET A 171 5.97 -10.68 -10.81
N ASN A 172 5.11 -10.83 -9.79
CA ASN A 172 5.46 -10.70 -8.38
C ASN A 172 6.19 -9.37 -8.09
N TRP A 173 5.63 -8.29 -8.62
CA TRP A 173 6.15 -6.93 -8.50
C TRP A 173 5.15 -6.04 -7.78
N ARG A 174 5.66 -4.96 -7.20
CA ARG A 174 4.86 -3.97 -6.48
C ARG A 174 4.97 -2.59 -7.12
N MET A 175 3.95 -1.77 -6.89
CA MET A 175 3.93 -0.35 -7.24
C MET A 175 3.65 0.46 -5.99
N LYS A 176 4.43 1.51 -5.75
CA LYS A 176 4.20 2.50 -4.70
C LYS A 176 4.26 3.91 -5.26
N LEU A 177 3.65 4.85 -4.53
CA LEU A 177 3.71 6.27 -4.83
C LEU A 177 4.59 6.96 -3.78
N ASP A 178 5.38 7.92 -4.20
CA ASP A 178 5.99 8.87 -3.27
C ASP A 178 5.06 10.06 -3.01
N GLY A 179 5.40 10.91 -2.04
CA GLY A 179 4.58 12.07 -1.69
C GLY A 179 4.39 13.09 -2.84
N TYR A 180 5.23 13.05 -3.88
CA TYR A 180 5.06 13.85 -5.10
C TYR A 180 4.10 13.22 -6.10
N GLY A 181 3.63 12.00 -5.85
CA GLY A 181 2.81 11.22 -6.77
C GLY A 181 3.62 10.56 -7.89
N ASN A 182 4.96 10.45 -7.74
CA ASN A 182 5.77 9.67 -8.66
C ASN A 182 5.52 8.18 -8.44
N ILE A 183 5.47 7.43 -9.53
CA ILE A 183 5.21 5.99 -9.52
C ILE A 183 6.55 5.26 -9.49
N ILE A 184 6.73 4.38 -8.50
CA ILE A 184 7.91 3.56 -8.31
C ILE A 184 7.48 2.09 -8.38
N ILE A 185 8.01 1.34 -9.36
CA ILE A 185 7.68 -0.05 -9.63
C ILE A 185 8.94 -0.89 -9.53
N GLY A 186 8.87 -1.99 -8.80
CA GLY A 186 9.98 -2.91 -8.61
C GLY A 186 9.53 -4.27 -8.09
N PRO A 187 10.46 -5.21 -7.93
CA PRO A 187 10.13 -6.52 -7.38
C PRO A 187 9.51 -6.38 -5.99
N GLU A 188 8.63 -7.33 -5.63
CA GLU A 188 8.12 -7.42 -4.27
C GLU A 188 9.29 -7.64 -3.30
N ALA A 189 9.33 -6.88 -2.21
CA ALA A 189 10.40 -6.99 -1.22
C ALA A 189 10.39 -8.33 -0.51
N TYR A 190 9.25 -9.02 -0.53
CA TYR A 190 9.01 -10.25 0.15
C TYR A 190 8.80 -11.40 -0.82
N THR A 191 9.74 -12.35 -0.82
CA THR A 191 9.54 -13.70 -1.36
C THR A 191 9.67 -14.70 -0.20
N LEU A 192 8.82 -15.72 -0.18
CA LEU A 192 8.74 -16.70 0.91
C LEU A 192 10.08 -17.38 1.27
N ASP A 193 11.02 -17.43 0.34
CA ASP A 193 12.24 -18.22 0.44
C ASP A 193 13.52 -17.42 0.75
N GLN A 194 13.44 -16.07 0.77
CA GLN A 194 14.64 -15.24 0.95
C GLN A 194 14.41 -14.19 2.04
N ARG A 195 14.82 -14.51 3.27
CA ARG A 195 15.05 -13.50 4.31
C ARG A 195 16.39 -12.81 4.02
N ASP A 196 16.35 -11.76 3.25
CA ASP A 196 17.48 -10.87 3.11
C ASP A 196 17.31 -9.73 4.13
N GLU A 197 18.12 -9.73 5.19
CA GLU A 197 18.11 -8.66 6.22
C GLU A 197 18.35 -7.28 5.61
N SER A 198 18.94 -7.21 4.42
CA SER A 198 19.18 -5.95 3.70
C SER A 198 17.89 -5.26 3.22
N ILE A 199 16.74 -5.96 3.19
CA ILE A 199 15.44 -5.40 2.80
C ILE A 199 14.67 -4.77 3.95
N ILE A 200 15.16 -4.89 5.19
CA ILE A 200 14.53 -4.24 6.36
C ILE A 200 14.77 -2.73 6.26
N VAL A 201 13.69 -1.99 6.04
CA VAL A 201 13.76 -0.53 5.90
C VAL A 201 14.09 0.13 7.24
N ARG A 202 13.55 -0.39 8.35
CA ARG A 202 13.77 0.19 9.68
C ARG A 202 13.42 -0.76 10.82
N GLU A 203 14.18 -0.65 11.90
CA GLU A 203 13.81 -1.20 13.21
C GLU A 203 12.93 -0.20 13.96
N LEU A 204 11.77 -0.65 14.45
CA LEU A 204 10.82 0.10 15.25
C LEU A 204 10.75 -0.52 16.63
N SER A 205 11.28 0.17 17.64
CA SER A 205 11.27 -0.33 19.02
C SER A 205 10.36 0.49 19.92
N GLY A 206 9.59 -0.21 20.78
CA GLY A 206 8.78 0.34 21.85
C GLY A 206 9.36 -0.04 23.20
N ARG A 207 10.24 0.79 23.76
CA ARG A 207 10.72 0.68 25.14
C ARG A 207 9.90 1.63 26.02
N PHE A 208 8.74 1.17 26.46
CA PHE A 208 7.81 1.98 27.28
C PHE A 208 8.43 2.28 28.65
N GLY A 209 8.84 3.55 28.83
CA GLY A 209 9.44 4.04 30.08
C GLY A 209 10.69 4.91 29.95
N ALA A 210 11.25 5.05 28.76
CA ALA A 210 12.31 6.00 28.46
C ALA A 210 11.70 7.19 27.71
N LEU A 211 11.52 8.30 28.36
CA LEU A 211 10.67 9.45 28.05
C LEU A 211 10.91 10.00 26.67
N ASP A 212 11.43 10.02 25.75
CA ASP A 212 11.50 10.81 24.51
C ASP A 212 11.92 10.07 23.22
N ASN A 213 12.15 8.77 23.27
CA ASN A 213 12.68 8.03 22.13
C ASN A 213 11.78 6.90 21.61
N ASP A 214 10.59 6.70 22.18
CA ASP A 214 9.69 5.68 21.67
C ASP A 214 8.99 6.15 20.39
N ILE A 215 9.32 5.49 19.29
CA ILE A 215 8.70 5.71 17.99
C ILE A 215 7.30 5.09 17.99
N LEU A 216 7.18 3.92 18.63
CA LEU A 216 5.95 3.15 18.76
C LEU A 216 5.13 3.61 19.97
N GLU A 217 3.80 3.66 19.79
CA GLU A 217 2.88 3.85 20.92
C GLU A 217 2.72 2.54 21.72
N PRO A 218 2.36 2.62 23.03
CA PRO A 218 2.28 1.44 23.90
C PRO A 218 1.22 0.42 23.51
N SER A 219 0.17 0.83 22.79
CA SER A 219 -0.96 -0.03 22.42
C SER A 219 -0.74 -0.66 21.06
N LEU A 220 -1.01 -1.95 20.97
CA LEU A 220 -1.12 -2.68 19.72
C LEU A 220 -2.33 -3.61 19.77
N THR A 221 -2.85 -3.98 18.62
CA THR A 221 -3.98 -4.91 18.47
C THR A 221 -3.56 -6.05 17.57
N ILE A 222 -3.81 -7.29 18.00
CA ILE A 222 -3.61 -8.48 17.17
C ILE A 222 -4.98 -9.00 16.77
N THR A 223 -5.20 -9.17 15.48
CA THR A 223 -6.46 -9.66 14.92
C THR A 223 -6.21 -10.96 14.16
N TYR A 224 -7.08 -11.94 14.37
CA TYR A 224 -7.04 -13.23 13.67
C TYR A 224 -8.28 -13.40 12.81
N ASP A 225 -8.13 -13.62 11.52
CA ASP A 225 -9.23 -14.01 10.64
C ASP A 225 -9.37 -15.53 10.58
N TRP A 226 -10.15 -16.07 11.50
CA TRP A 226 -10.46 -17.50 11.51
C TRP A 226 -11.42 -17.91 10.40
N PHE A 227 -12.20 -16.99 9.85
CA PHE A 227 -13.24 -17.32 8.89
C PHE A 227 -12.69 -17.39 7.45
N GLY A 228 -11.94 -16.40 7.02
CA GLY A 228 -11.41 -16.28 5.66
C GLY A 228 -10.16 -17.09 5.39
N CYS A 229 -9.46 -17.59 6.44
CA CYS A 229 -8.19 -18.28 6.30
C CYS A 229 -8.35 -19.73 5.85
N PRO A 230 -7.86 -20.10 4.64
CA PRO A 230 -7.90 -21.49 4.16
C PRO A 230 -6.81 -22.36 4.82
N ASN A 231 -7.01 -23.68 4.82
CA ASN A 231 -5.99 -24.66 5.13
C ASN A 231 -5.82 -25.72 4.03
N VAL A 232 -6.60 -25.57 2.96
CA VAL A 232 -6.44 -26.31 1.72
C VAL A 232 -6.57 -25.35 0.56
N PHE A 233 -5.59 -25.35 -0.33
CA PHE A 233 -5.60 -24.50 -1.52
C PHE A 233 -5.45 -25.34 -2.79
N ARG A 234 -6.31 -25.08 -3.77
CA ARG A 234 -6.27 -25.72 -5.07
C ARG A 234 -5.92 -24.71 -6.15
N ALA A 235 -4.80 -24.93 -6.81
CA ALA A 235 -4.38 -24.19 -8.00
C ALA A 235 -4.82 -24.97 -9.24
N VAL A 236 -5.43 -24.30 -10.21
CA VAL A 236 -5.87 -24.90 -11.47
C VAL A 236 -5.29 -24.10 -12.63
N MET A 237 -4.67 -24.78 -13.57
CA MET A 237 -4.11 -24.19 -14.78
C MET A 237 -4.36 -25.16 -15.94
N ASP A 238 -5.09 -24.72 -16.95
CA ASP A 238 -5.56 -25.56 -18.06
C ASP A 238 -6.27 -26.83 -17.56
N GLU A 239 -5.75 -28.02 -17.94
CA GLU A 239 -6.29 -29.31 -17.51
C GLU A 239 -5.60 -29.87 -16.25
N SER A 240 -4.66 -29.12 -15.67
CA SER A 240 -3.85 -29.53 -14.52
C SER A 240 -4.34 -28.87 -13.24
N ALA A 241 -4.27 -29.61 -12.13
CA ALA A 241 -4.57 -29.07 -10.80
C ALA A 241 -3.55 -29.58 -9.77
N ALA A 242 -3.19 -28.71 -8.83
CA ALA A 242 -2.38 -29.06 -7.66
C ALA A 242 -3.08 -28.62 -6.37
N VAL A 243 -2.89 -29.37 -5.30
CA VAL A 243 -3.51 -29.10 -4.00
C VAL A 243 -2.44 -29.05 -2.92
N ALA A 244 -2.38 -27.94 -2.21
CA ALA A 244 -1.60 -27.77 -1.00
C ALA A 244 -2.49 -27.91 0.25
N ARG A 245 -1.97 -28.51 1.32
CA ARG A 245 -2.66 -28.75 2.58
C ARG A 245 -1.78 -28.34 3.75
N ASP A 246 -2.36 -27.69 4.74
CA ASP A 246 -1.68 -27.41 5.99
C ASP A 246 -2.05 -28.47 7.04
N GLU A 247 -1.16 -29.45 7.22
CA GLU A 247 -1.30 -30.56 8.17
C GLU A 247 -0.36 -30.39 9.39
N LEU A 248 0.34 -29.24 9.52
CA LEU A 248 1.32 -29.01 10.58
C LEU A 248 0.63 -28.71 11.91
N GLU A 249 0.84 -29.52 12.93
CA GLU A 249 0.30 -29.30 14.28
C GLU A 249 0.75 -27.96 14.90
N SER A 250 1.89 -27.43 14.49
CA SER A 250 2.39 -26.12 14.93
C SER A 250 1.67 -24.93 14.30
N SER A 251 0.98 -25.12 13.18
CA SER A 251 0.22 -24.07 12.52
C SER A 251 -1.16 -23.93 13.16
N ILE A 252 -1.50 -22.74 13.65
CA ILE A 252 -2.82 -22.46 14.24
C ILE A 252 -3.95 -22.61 13.23
N TYR A 253 -3.68 -22.46 11.94
CA TYR A 253 -4.64 -22.57 10.85
C TYR A 253 -4.76 -23.97 10.24
N SER A 254 -3.94 -24.94 10.67
CA SER A 254 -3.88 -26.28 10.11
C SER A 254 -5.19 -27.07 10.25
N ILE A 255 -5.33 -28.10 9.40
CA ILE A 255 -6.47 -29.03 9.45
C ILE A 255 -6.59 -29.69 10.84
N PRO A 256 -5.52 -30.24 11.47
CA PRO A 256 -5.60 -30.81 12.81
C PRO A 256 -6.12 -29.82 13.86
N ASN A 257 -5.61 -28.61 13.88
CA ASN A 257 -6.00 -27.63 14.90
C ASN A 257 -7.41 -27.06 14.69
N ARG A 258 -7.89 -26.96 13.45
CA ARG A 258 -9.23 -26.48 13.15
C ARG A 258 -10.30 -27.58 13.09
N GLY A 259 -9.90 -28.85 13.01
CA GLY A 259 -10.78 -30.00 12.92
C GLY A 259 -11.62 -30.05 11.64
N ARG A 260 -11.28 -29.26 10.62
CA ARG A 260 -12.01 -29.22 9.34
C ARG A 260 -11.11 -28.67 8.22
N GLU A 261 -11.43 -29.04 6.99
CA GLU A 261 -10.86 -28.45 5.78
C GLU A 261 -11.61 -27.18 5.38
N ILE A 262 -10.87 -26.14 5.02
CA ILE A 262 -11.38 -24.87 4.49
C ILE A 262 -10.65 -24.65 3.18
N TRP A 263 -11.41 -24.80 2.10
CA TRP A 263 -10.89 -24.77 0.75
C TRP A 263 -10.94 -23.37 0.15
N GLN A 264 -9.87 -23.03 -0.57
CA GLN A 264 -9.86 -21.95 -1.55
C GLN A 264 -9.31 -22.48 -2.87
N GLU A 265 -9.81 -21.95 -3.98
CA GLU A 265 -9.39 -22.31 -5.32
C GLU A 265 -9.05 -21.06 -6.13
N GLU A 266 -8.02 -21.18 -6.94
CA GLU A 266 -7.63 -20.16 -7.91
C GLU A 266 -7.45 -20.84 -9.28
N THR A 267 -8.04 -20.22 -10.31
CA THR A 267 -7.93 -20.66 -11.70
C THR A 267 -7.04 -19.70 -12.47
N ASP A 268 -6.49 -20.17 -13.59
CA ASP A 268 -5.63 -19.35 -14.46
C ASP A 268 -4.37 -18.81 -13.74
N CYS A 269 -3.75 -19.67 -12.91
CA CYS A 269 -2.60 -19.34 -12.08
C CYS A 269 -1.42 -18.82 -12.89
N GLN A 270 -0.79 -17.74 -12.42
CA GLN A 270 0.45 -17.22 -13.00
C GLN A 270 1.64 -17.77 -12.19
N LEU A 271 2.43 -18.64 -12.84
CA LEU A 271 3.61 -19.24 -12.22
C LEU A 271 4.82 -18.33 -12.39
N ASN A 272 5.68 -18.29 -11.37
CA ASN A 272 7.00 -17.68 -11.48
C ASN A 272 7.91 -18.51 -12.41
N ASP A 273 9.04 -17.93 -12.82
CA ASP A 273 10.03 -18.65 -13.62
C ASP A 273 10.49 -19.94 -12.91
N ASN A 274 10.32 -21.08 -13.56
CA ASN A 274 10.63 -22.44 -13.07
C ASN A 274 9.78 -22.92 -11.87
N GLU A 275 8.73 -22.21 -11.48
CA GLU A 275 7.79 -22.65 -10.44
C GLU A 275 6.85 -23.74 -10.97
N THR A 276 6.68 -24.82 -10.23
CA THR A 276 5.67 -25.83 -10.52
C THR A 276 4.30 -25.41 -9.96
N LEU A 277 3.22 -25.96 -10.52
CA LEU A 277 1.86 -25.69 -10.01
C LEU A 277 1.69 -26.11 -8.53
N ALA A 278 2.43 -27.14 -8.07
CA ALA A 278 2.40 -27.58 -6.68
C ALA A 278 3.12 -26.58 -5.75
N GLU A 279 4.25 -26.04 -6.16
CA GLU A 279 4.97 -24.99 -5.42
C GLU A 279 4.13 -23.72 -5.37
N TYR A 280 3.49 -23.34 -6.47
CA TYR A 280 2.53 -22.23 -6.51
C TYR A 280 1.41 -22.42 -5.49
N ALA A 281 0.74 -23.60 -5.49
CA ALA A 281 -0.34 -23.88 -4.56
C ALA A 281 0.11 -23.78 -3.09
N PHE A 282 1.30 -24.28 -2.78
CA PHE A 282 1.87 -24.20 -1.44
C PHE A 282 2.18 -22.74 -1.05
N ARG A 283 2.81 -21.98 -1.92
CA ARG A 283 3.13 -20.57 -1.71
C ARG A 283 1.86 -19.77 -1.44
N ARG A 284 0.83 -19.91 -2.30
CA ARG A 284 -0.45 -19.20 -2.15
C ARG A 284 -1.16 -19.54 -0.85
N LEU A 285 -1.15 -20.82 -0.44
CA LEU A 285 -1.71 -21.22 0.86
C LEU A 285 -1.02 -20.49 2.01
N LYS A 286 0.32 -20.41 1.98
CA LYS A 286 1.09 -19.73 3.03
C LYS A 286 0.86 -18.22 3.04
N GLU A 287 0.77 -17.59 1.88
CA GLU A 287 0.43 -16.16 1.76
C GLU A 287 -0.94 -15.86 2.38
N LEU A 288 -1.97 -16.65 2.05
CA LEU A 288 -3.31 -16.47 2.59
C LEU A 288 -3.38 -16.69 4.11
N GLN A 289 -2.63 -17.66 4.64
CA GLN A 289 -2.55 -17.91 6.08
C GLN A 289 -1.87 -16.76 6.83
N ARG A 290 -0.84 -16.11 6.25
CA ARG A 290 -0.14 -14.98 6.86
C ARG A 290 -1.02 -13.75 6.96
N VAL A 291 -1.69 -13.39 5.88
CA VAL A 291 -2.61 -12.24 5.86
C VAL A 291 -3.75 -12.39 6.88
N SER A 292 -4.01 -13.60 7.35
CA SER A 292 -5.04 -13.87 8.35
C SER A 292 -4.66 -13.51 9.80
N THR A 293 -3.39 -13.15 10.07
CA THR A 293 -2.96 -12.64 11.37
C THR A 293 -2.37 -11.25 11.20
N ASN A 294 -3.10 -10.23 11.63
CA ASN A 294 -2.70 -8.85 11.47
C ASN A 294 -2.35 -8.22 12.82
N ILE A 295 -1.30 -7.42 12.85
CA ILE A 295 -0.96 -6.55 13.98
C ILE A 295 -1.19 -5.11 13.55
N SER A 296 -1.95 -4.37 14.35
CA SER A 296 -2.14 -2.94 14.17
C SER A 296 -1.50 -2.18 15.32
N TYR A 297 -0.75 -1.15 15.00
CA TYR A 297 -0.09 -0.27 15.97
C TYR A 297 -0.04 1.18 15.49
N ASP A 298 0.18 2.08 16.43
CA ASP A 298 0.40 3.49 16.16
C ASP A 298 1.87 3.86 16.36
N ARG A 299 2.38 4.73 15.51
CA ARG A 299 3.72 5.31 15.63
C ARG A 299 3.76 6.78 15.23
N ARG A 300 4.89 7.41 15.47
CA ARG A 300 5.21 8.72 14.91
C ARG A 300 5.41 8.62 13.39
N TYR A 301 5.00 9.63 12.64
CA TYR A 301 5.24 9.65 11.19
C TYR A 301 6.73 9.69 10.87
N MET A 302 7.12 8.89 9.89
CA MET A 302 8.45 8.82 9.27
C MET A 302 8.30 8.79 7.75
N PRO A 303 9.02 9.63 6.98
CA PRO A 303 8.79 9.78 5.55
C PRO A 303 9.25 8.58 4.71
N ASP A 304 10.13 7.73 5.26
CA ASP A 304 10.81 6.69 4.49
C ASP A 304 10.14 5.32 4.58
N ILE A 305 8.96 5.23 5.23
CA ILE A 305 8.24 3.97 5.45
C ILE A 305 6.90 4.01 4.71
N TYR A 306 6.68 3.00 3.87
CA TYR A 306 5.49 2.87 3.01
C TYR A 306 4.87 1.47 3.11
N PRO A 307 3.61 1.27 2.70
CA PRO A 307 3.08 -0.07 2.45
C PRO A 307 3.98 -0.86 1.51
N SER A 308 4.02 -2.16 1.71
CA SER A 308 4.93 -3.09 1.05
C SER A 308 6.41 -2.98 1.47
N ASP A 309 6.74 -2.15 2.44
CA ASP A 309 8.06 -2.19 3.07
C ASP A 309 8.09 -3.18 4.23
N ILE A 310 9.29 -3.66 4.57
CA ILE A 310 9.52 -4.56 5.70
C ILE A 310 10.14 -3.76 6.84
N VAL A 311 9.56 -3.90 8.02
CA VAL A 311 10.07 -3.30 9.25
C VAL A 311 10.34 -4.39 10.29
N GLU A 312 11.29 -4.15 11.17
CA GLU A 312 11.51 -4.97 12.35
C GLU A 312 10.75 -4.36 13.52
N LEU A 313 9.78 -5.09 14.09
CA LEU A 313 9.06 -4.67 15.30
C LEU A 313 9.71 -5.26 16.54
N ASN A 314 9.83 -4.46 17.56
CA ASN A 314 10.37 -4.87 18.86
C ASN A 314 9.48 -4.35 19.99
N TYR A 315 8.52 -5.17 20.44
CA TYR A 315 7.68 -4.95 21.61
C TYR A 315 8.00 -6.00 22.69
N PRO A 316 9.05 -5.82 23.50
CA PRO A 316 9.54 -6.84 24.42
C PRO A 316 8.51 -7.25 25.49
N ALA A 317 7.68 -6.31 25.94
CA ALA A 317 6.66 -6.56 26.96
C ALA A 317 5.55 -7.50 26.50
N GLN A 318 5.29 -7.56 25.19
CA GLN A 318 4.27 -8.40 24.56
C GLN A 318 4.86 -9.62 23.84
N ASN A 319 6.18 -9.81 23.94
CA ASN A 319 6.92 -10.86 23.24
C ASN A 319 6.71 -10.85 21.71
N ILE A 320 6.52 -9.65 21.13
CA ILE A 320 6.45 -9.43 19.69
C ILE A 320 7.80 -8.91 19.25
N GLN A 321 8.51 -9.72 18.49
CA GLN A 321 9.81 -9.40 17.95
C GLN A 321 10.03 -10.13 16.65
N GLY A 322 10.32 -9.41 15.56
CA GLY A 322 10.56 -10.01 14.25
C GLY A 322 10.33 -9.04 13.10
N SER A 323 10.37 -9.60 11.90
CA SER A 323 10.18 -8.87 10.65
C SER A 323 8.70 -8.89 10.25
N TYR A 324 8.20 -7.74 9.84
CA TYR A 324 6.80 -7.52 9.49
C TYR A 324 6.69 -6.74 8.20
N TYR A 325 5.77 -7.17 7.36
CA TYR A 325 5.41 -6.53 6.10
C TYR A 325 4.22 -5.59 6.31
N ILE A 326 4.33 -4.35 5.83
CA ILE A 326 3.29 -3.32 6.01
C ILE A 326 2.22 -3.47 4.93
N LEU A 327 1.00 -3.80 5.34
CA LEU A 327 -0.17 -3.89 4.46
C LEU A 327 -0.77 -2.52 4.16
N SER A 328 -0.96 -1.72 5.22
CA SER A 328 -1.61 -0.42 5.12
C SER A 328 -1.04 0.57 6.12
N GLN A 329 -1.21 1.85 5.79
CA GLN A 329 -0.77 2.97 6.61
C GLN A 329 -1.83 4.07 6.59
N SER A 330 -2.15 4.64 7.74
CA SER A 330 -3.03 5.79 7.89
C SER A 330 -2.29 6.91 8.62
N ILE A 331 -2.00 8.01 7.92
CA ILE A 331 -1.30 9.18 8.45
C ILE A 331 -2.34 10.21 8.87
N ASN A 332 -2.46 10.47 10.16
CA ASN A 332 -3.37 11.49 10.69
C ASN A 332 -2.73 12.88 10.57
N LEU A 333 -3.50 13.85 10.09
CA LEU A 333 -3.04 15.22 9.81
C LEU A 333 -3.64 16.18 10.83
N GLY A 334 -3.12 16.19 12.04
CA GLY A 334 -3.65 17.02 13.11
C GLY A 334 -2.63 17.29 14.21
N TYR A 335 -3.10 17.93 15.27
CA TYR A 335 -2.31 18.06 16.47
C TYR A 335 -2.10 16.67 17.11
N ASN A 336 -0.86 16.35 17.45
CA ASN A 336 -0.49 15.02 17.94
C ASN A 336 -0.70 13.90 16.91
N ALA A 337 -0.46 14.20 15.65
CA ALA A 337 -0.68 13.30 14.53
C ALA A 337 0.13 12.01 14.67
N LYS A 338 -0.56 10.89 14.53
CA LYS A 338 0.00 9.54 14.55
C LYS A 338 -0.12 8.90 13.18
N THR A 339 0.74 7.94 12.93
CA THR A 339 0.61 7.03 11.81
C THR A 339 0.21 5.67 12.36
N SER A 340 -0.96 5.19 11.95
CA SER A 340 -1.44 3.85 12.25
C SER A 340 -1.04 2.91 11.12
N GLU A 341 -0.51 1.76 11.45
CA GLU A 341 -0.07 0.75 10.49
C GLU A 341 -0.70 -0.61 10.80
N GLU A 342 -0.97 -1.35 9.73
CA GLU A 342 -1.38 -2.74 9.78
C GLU A 342 -0.31 -3.59 9.10
N VAL A 343 0.17 -4.61 9.80
CA VAL A 343 1.30 -5.43 9.36
C VAL A 343 1.01 -6.92 9.55
N ILE A 344 1.70 -7.73 8.76
CA ILE A 344 1.73 -9.20 8.90
C ILE A 344 3.14 -9.66 9.19
N GLU A 345 3.28 -10.72 9.97
CA GLU A 345 4.57 -11.37 10.25
C GLU A 345 5.08 -12.09 9.01
N ILE A 346 6.40 -12.02 8.75
CA ILE A 346 7.04 -12.65 7.59
C ILE A 346 8.17 -13.60 7.99
#